data_31569e2ad13fe7e832c15b32fcb4c324
#
_entry.id   31569e2ad13fe7e832c15b32fcb4c324
#
_cell.length_a   1.000
_cell.length_b   1.000
_cell.length_c   1.000
_cell.angle_alpha   90.00
_cell.angle_beta   90.00
_cell.angle_gamma   90.00
#
_symmetry.space_group_name_H-M   'P 1'
#
loop_
_entity.id
_entity.type
_entity.pdbx_description
1 polymer ?
#
loop_
_entity_poly.entity_id
_entity_poly.type
_entity_poly.pdbx_seq_one_letter_code
_entity_poly.pdbx_strand_id
1 'polypeptide(L)'
;MKRRHKKPARIWLFVATAFWMLVILPFSAMAAPYAAMVIDARTGKTLHAENADTRLHPASLTKMMTLYVVFEAVENGEISLDTKVRISRKAASEPPSKLGLREGQRIKLRYLIRAAAIKSANDAATALGEAIEGSEAAFARRMNRTAKAMGMTRTTFKNAHGLTEKGHLSTARDMTTLGRHLFYDYHDYYHLFKRLDHNAKIKRVRNTNRRFLNDYRGADGIKTGYTRAAGFNLVASAERGRERIITTVFGGRSTTTRNAQVAKLMNLGFQKAPTNVAEVKPKKPDYSRLAQNGVFGQRSTLKTAVDKSLRPKARPGHSTTSFQVASLDLKDEIAVALIVANRPEPSGLKGTSLVPKARPAKFTTTNTTQVQPTSGPEIVTRLSTSGRQDWTINVGRFTTRFAAEKMLLKTALTEMSTLDGSSRKVQKGKLGFEATFVGLSEDTADRACERLKARNVACKIIGPS
;
A
#
# COMPACT_ATOMS: atom_id res chain seq x y z
N MET A 1 -74.44 -3.98 -49.70
CA MET A 1 -73.17 -4.75 -49.35
C MET A 1 -72.17 -3.84 -48.74
N LYS A 2 -71.96 -3.90 -47.39
CA LYS A 2 -70.94 -3.11 -46.65
C LYS A 2 -69.72 -3.98 -46.38
N ARG A 3 -68.61 -3.75 -47.09
CA ARG A 3 -67.30 -4.39 -46.79
C ARG A 3 -66.69 -3.76 -45.56
N ARG A 4 -66.58 -4.54 -44.47
CA ARG A 4 -65.86 -4.16 -43.24
C ARG A 4 -64.34 -4.29 -43.46
N HIS A 5 -63.61 -3.19 -43.59
CA HIS A 5 -62.18 -3.14 -43.55
C HIS A 5 -61.69 -3.22 -42.05
N LYS A 6 -61.42 -4.42 -41.58
CA LYS A 6 -60.83 -4.65 -40.23
C LYS A 6 -59.32 -5.07 -40.32
N LYS A 7 -58.48 -4.27 -40.96
CA LYS A 7 -57.08 -4.69 -41.11
C LYS A 7 -55.95 -3.74 -40.56
N PRO A 8 -56.13 -2.46 -40.21
CA PRO A 8 -55.01 -1.67 -39.78
C PRO A 8 -54.60 -1.94 -38.34
N ALA A 9 -55.49 -2.25 -37.39
CA ALA A 9 -55.18 -2.42 -35.98
C ALA A 9 -54.23 -3.63 -35.66
N ARG A 10 -54.35 -4.73 -36.40
CA ARG A 10 -53.49 -5.90 -36.26
C ARG A 10 -52.09 -5.66 -36.76
N ILE A 11 -51.91 -4.91 -37.81
CA ILE A 11 -50.58 -4.56 -38.33
C ILE A 11 -49.86 -3.62 -37.36
N TRP A 12 -50.54 -2.64 -36.77
CA TRP A 12 -49.99 -1.77 -35.76
C TRP A 12 -49.59 -2.53 -34.46
N LEU A 13 -50.39 -3.53 -34.06
CA LEU A 13 -50.05 -4.39 -32.93
C LEU A 13 -48.80 -5.22 -33.20
N PHE A 14 -48.66 -5.78 -34.39
CA PHE A 14 -47.44 -6.52 -34.80
C PHE A 14 -46.21 -5.61 -34.90
N VAL A 15 -46.34 -4.41 -35.44
CA VAL A 15 -45.24 -3.45 -35.52
C VAL A 15 -44.83 -2.97 -34.11
N ALA A 16 -45.79 -2.70 -33.24
CA ALA A 16 -45.54 -2.30 -31.86
C ALA A 16 -44.88 -3.43 -31.06
N THR A 17 -45.32 -4.70 -31.20
CA THR A 17 -44.70 -5.85 -30.53
C THR A 17 -43.32 -6.16 -31.09
N ALA A 18 -43.08 -6.04 -32.39
CA ALA A 18 -41.77 -6.19 -33.01
C ALA A 18 -40.83 -5.07 -32.59
N PHE A 19 -41.30 -3.83 -32.49
CA PHE A 19 -40.51 -2.71 -31.97
C PHE A 19 -40.16 -2.90 -30.47
N TRP A 20 -41.12 -3.34 -29.63
CA TRP A 20 -40.87 -3.68 -28.24
C TRP A 20 -39.91 -4.87 -28.07
N MET A 21 -40.02 -5.91 -28.92
CA MET A 21 -39.03 -7.00 -28.92
C MET A 21 -37.64 -6.53 -29.34
N LEU A 22 -37.52 -5.57 -30.26
CA LEU A 22 -36.21 -5.00 -30.66
C LEU A 22 -35.63 -4.09 -29.57
N VAL A 23 -36.46 -3.39 -28.79
CA VAL A 23 -36.07 -2.52 -27.69
C VAL A 23 -35.70 -3.34 -26.42
N ILE A 24 -36.32 -4.53 -26.26
CA ILE A 24 -36.05 -5.48 -25.16
C ILE A 24 -34.93 -6.47 -25.54
N LEU A 25 -34.30 -6.37 -26.72
CA LEU A 25 -33.06 -7.11 -26.97
C LEU A 25 -32.12 -6.78 -25.82
N PRO A 26 -31.78 -7.76 -24.96
CA PRO A 26 -30.95 -7.49 -23.81
C PRO A 26 -29.66 -6.90 -24.33
N PHE A 27 -29.29 -5.71 -23.87
CA PHE A 27 -27.90 -5.29 -23.89
C PHE A 27 -27.16 -6.45 -23.25
N SER A 28 -26.60 -7.33 -24.06
CA SER A 28 -25.76 -8.42 -23.58
C SER A 28 -24.66 -7.75 -22.81
N ALA A 29 -24.77 -7.73 -21.48
CA ALA A 29 -23.71 -7.28 -20.62
C ALA A 29 -22.52 -8.15 -20.98
N MET A 30 -21.61 -7.63 -21.81
CA MET A 30 -20.42 -8.36 -22.25
C MET A 30 -19.70 -8.82 -20.99
N ALA A 31 -19.72 -10.13 -20.78
CA ALA A 31 -18.99 -10.73 -19.69
C ALA A 31 -17.53 -10.31 -19.81
N ALA A 32 -16.92 -9.93 -18.69
CA ALA A 32 -15.50 -9.55 -18.68
C ALA A 32 -14.67 -10.67 -19.34
N PRO A 33 -13.74 -10.33 -20.25
CA PRO A 33 -12.96 -11.33 -20.99
C PRO A 33 -12.18 -12.22 -20.02
N TYR A 34 -12.21 -13.53 -20.29
CA TYR A 34 -11.55 -14.54 -19.47
C TYR A 34 -10.09 -14.73 -19.88
N ALA A 35 -9.19 -14.85 -18.89
CA ALA A 35 -7.82 -15.28 -19.08
C ALA A 35 -7.33 -16.09 -17.88
N ALA A 36 -6.45 -17.06 -18.12
CA ALA A 36 -5.87 -17.90 -17.08
C ALA A 36 -4.41 -18.24 -17.33
N MET A 37 -3.66 -18.45 -16.24
CA MET A 37 -2.27 -18.88 -16.26
C MET A 37 -1.99 -19.78 -15.06
N VAL A 38 -1.26 -20.87 -15.25
CA VAL A 38 -0.78 -21.78 -14.22
C VAL A 38 0.69 -22.05 -14.41
N ILE A 39 1.47 -21.89 -13.36
CA ILE A 39 2.90 -22.21 -13.36
C ILE A 39 3.30 -23.12 -12.20
N ASP A 40 4.35 -23.91 -12.41
CA ASP A 40 5.16 -24.40 -11.31
C ASP A 40 6.02 -23.26 -10.77
N ALA A 41 5.74 -22.82 -9.55
CA ALA A 41 6.44 -21.68 -8.97
C ALA A 41 7.94 -21.92 -8.76
N ARG A 42 8.36 -23.18 -8.56
CA ARG A 42 9.76 -23.56 -8.34
C ARG A 42 10.63 -23.29 -9.58
N THR A 43 10.12 -23.63 -10.74
CA THR A 43 10.86 -23.50 -12.00
C THR A 43 10.45 -22.30 -12.85
N GLY A 44 9.22 -21.80 -12.64
CA GLY A 44 8.59 -20.81 -13.52
C GLY A 44 7.96 -21.42 -14.78
N LYS A 45 8.01 -22.77 -14.95
CA LYS A 45 7.45 -23.46 -16.10
C LYS A 45 5.94 -23.27 -16.20
N THR A 46 5.46 -22.89 -17.37
CA THR A 46 4.02 -22.81 -17.66
C THR A 46 3.41 -24.22 -17.78
N LEU A 47 2.37 -24.45 -16.99
CA LEU A 47 1.62 -25.72 -16.98
C LEU A 47 0.27 -25.61 -17.71
N HIS A 48 -0.31 -24.40 -17.74
CA HIS A 48 -1.50 -24.04 -18.50
C HIS A 48 -1.52 -22.55 -18.81
N ALA A 49 -1.99 -22.16 -19.98
CA ALA A 49 -2.19 -20.79 -20.39
C ALA A 49 -3.39 -20.71 -21.32
N GLU A 50 -4.31 -19.78 -21.03
CA GLU A 50 -5.49 -19.47 -21.84
C GLU A 50 -5.66 -17.98 -21.88
N ASN A 51 -5.59 -17.35 -23.04
CA ASN A 51 -5.63 -15.90 -23.22
C ASN A 51 -4.65 -15.15 -22.29
N ALA A 52 -3.56 -15.83 -21.86
CA ALA A 52 -2.70 -15.39 -20.76
C ALA A 52 -2.02 -14.05 -21.02
N ASP A 53 -1.89 -13.63 -22.27
CA ASP A 53 -1.25 -12.38 -22.71
C ASP A 53 -2.27 -11.28 -23.08
N THR A 54 -3.57 -11.54 -22.95
CA THR A 54 -4.62 -10.54 -23.18
C THR A 54 -4.57 -9.46 -22.09
N ARG A 55 -4.52 -8.19 -22.51
CA ARG A 55 -4.48 -7.04 -21.60
C ARG A 55 -5.87 -6.78 -21.02
N LEU A 56 -6.02 -7.01 -19.72
CA LEU A 56 -7.27 -6.90 -18.98
C LEU A 56 -7.10 -6.01 -17.74
N HIS A 57 -8.20 -5.57 -17.16
CA HIS A 57 -8.16 -4.81 -15.90
C HIS A 57 -7.77 -5.71 -14.73
N PRO A 58 -6.64 -5.46 -14.04
CA PRO A 58 -6.20 -6.30 -12.91
C PRO A 58 -7.06 -6.08 -11.66
N ALA A 59 -7.82 -5.00 -11.57
CA ALA A 59 -8.51 -4.60 -10.36
C ALA A 59 -7.54 -4.62 -9.16
N SER A 60 -7.99 -5.05 -7.98
CA SER A 60 -7.15 -5.06 -6.78
C SER A 60 -5.97 -6.06 -6.78
N LEU A 61 -5.74 -6.82 -7.86
CA LEU A 61 -4.46 -7.52 -8.05
C LEU A 61 -3.30 -6.52 -8.13
N THR A 62 -3.55 -5.30 -8.59
CA THR A 62 -2.61 -4.16 -8.57
C THR A 62 -1.90 -3.99 -7.23
N LYS A 63 -2.59 -4.24 -6.11
CA LYS A 63 -2.01 -4.12 -4.77
C LYS A 63 -0.88 -5.11 -4.50
N MET A 64 -0.74 -6.15 -5.32
CA MET A 64 0.44 -7.02 -5.28
C MET A 64 1.69 -6.24 -5.65
N MET A 65 1.64 -5.41 -6.70
CA MET A 65 2.75 -4.53 -7.09
C MET A 65 2.96 -3.41 -6.06
N THR A 66 1.89 -2.82 -5.54
CA THR A 66 1.98 -1.83 -4.46
C THR A 66 2.74 -2.38 -3.26
N LEU A 67 2.38 -3.57 -2.81
CA LEU A 67 3.04 -4.23 -1.67
C LEU A 67 4.47 -4.64 -2.01
N TYR A 68 4.74 -5.11 -3.23
CA TYR A 68 6.08 -5.43 -3.70
C TYR A 68 7.02 -4.23 -3.58
N VAL A 69 6.63 -3.07 -4.13
CA VAL A 69 7.40 -1.82 -4.06
C VAL A 69 7.56 -1.34 -2.61
N VAL A 70 6.53 -1.50 -1.77
CA VAL A 70 6.61 -1.15 -0.35
C VAL A 70 7.60 -2.05 0.39
N PHE A 71 7.60 -3.36 0.12
CA PHE A 71 8.56 -4.28 0.73
C PHE A 71 9.98 -3.98 0.27
N GLU A 72 10.17 -3.67 -1.02
CA GLU A 72 11.45 -3.20 -1.55
C GLU A 72 11.93 -1.95 -0.81
N ALA A 73 11.08 -0.93 -0.67
CA ALA A 73 11.43 0.31 0.01
C ALA A 73 11.78 0.09 1.50
N VAL A 74 11.09 -0.84 2.18
CA VAL A 74 11.41 -1.19 3.57
C VAL A 74 12.73 -1.96 3.66
N GLU A 75 13.01 -2.91 2.76
CA GLU A 75 14.29 -3.63 2.73
C GLU A 75 15.47 -2.73 2.39
N ASN A 76 15.28 -1.77 1.49
CA ASN A 76 16.28 -0.78 1.13
C ASN A 76 16.49 0.31 2.20
N GLY A 77 15.68 0.33 3.27
CA GLY A 77 15.77 1.34 4.32
C GLY A 77 15.21 2.72 3.95
N GLU A 78 14.51 2.84 2.83
CA GLU A 78 13.86 4.09 2.38
C GLU A 78 12.75 4.52 3.35
N ILE A 79 12.07 3.56 3.97
CA ILE A 79 11.02 3.76 4.96
C ILE A 79 11.01 2.62 5.98
N SER A 80 10.54 2.90 7.22
CA SER A 80 10.42 1.88 8.26
C SER A 80 8.96 1.43 8.44
N LEU A 81 8.75 0.17 8.86
CA LEU A 81 7.42 -0.32 9.25
C LEU A 81 6.77 0.51 10.37
N ASP A 82 7.59 1.18 11.19
CA ASP A 82 7.13 2.03 12.28
C ASP A 82 6.92 3.49 11.90
N THR A 83 7.28 3.88 10.68
CA THR A 83 7.05 5.23 10.17
C THR A 83 5.58 5.59 10.27
N LYS A 84 5.27 6.70 10.94
CA LYS A 84 3.90 7.24 11.06
C LYS A 84 3.56 8.02 9.78
N VAL A 85 2.83 7.38 8.89
CA VAL A 85 2.34 7.97 7.64
C VAL A 85 1.18 8.92 7.93
N ARG A 86 1.25 10.15 7.44
CA ARG A 86 0.13 11.11 7.45
C ARG A 86 -0.79 10.80 6.27
N ILE A 87 -2.08 10.67 6.55
CA ILE A 87 -3.08 10.34 5.53
C ILE A 87 -3.52 11.61 4.82
N SER A 88 -3.40 11.60 3.49
CA SER A 88 -3.85 12.69 2.63
C SER A 88 -5.39 12.69 2.49
N ARG A 89 -5.94 13.83 2.04
CA ARG A 89 -7.35 13.93 1.64
C ARG A 89 -7.67 12.91 0.54
N LYS A 90 -6.77 12.74 -0.44
CA LYS A 90 -6.93 11.78 -1.54
C LYS A 90 -7.06 10.35 -1.01
N ALA A 91 -6.12 9.89 -0.19
CA ALA A 91 -6.17 8.56 0.40
C ALA A 91 -7.45 8.33 1.24
N ALA A 92 -7.86 9.31 2.05
CA ALA A 92 -9.07 9.21 2.87
C ALA A 92 -10.37 9.15 2.05
N SER A 93 -10.40 9.80 0.87
CA SER A 93 -11.56 9.85 -0.02
C SER A 93 -11.73 8.62 -0.90
N GLU A 94 -10.73 7.73 -0.96
CA GLU A 94 -10.79 6.55 -1.84
C GLU A 94 -12.10 5.76 -1.69
N PRO A 95 -12.68 5.27 -2.80
CA PRO A 95 -13.87 4.43 -2.75
C PRO A 95 -13.64 3.09 -2.01
N PRO A 96 -14.68 2.41 -1.54
CA PRO A 96 -14.56 1.08 -0.94
C PRO A 96 -13.95 0.04 -1.91
N SER A 97 -13.22 -0.97 -1.41
CA SER A 97 -12.96 -1.37 -0.02
C SER A 97 -11.94 -0.47 0.65
N LYS A 98 -12.16 -0.07 1.91
CA LYS A 98 -11.24 0.79 2.64
C LYS A 98 -11.12 0.42 4.12
N LEU A 99 -10.01 0.82 4.74
CA LEU A 99 -9.81 0.70 6.19
C LEU A 99 -10.67 1.71 6.95
N GLY A 100 -10.94 2.88 6.36
CA GLY A 100 -11.65 4.01 6.96
C GLY A 100 -10.67 5.01 7.57
N LEU A 101 -9.60 5.31 6.84
CA LEU A 101 -8.62 6.34 7.21
C LEU A 101 -9.25 7.74 7.11
N ARG A 102 -8.80 8.66 7.97
CA ARG A 102 -9.24 10.06 7.99
C ARG A 102 -8.10 10.97 7.52
N GLU A 103 -8.43 12.06 6.84
CA GLU A 103 -7.47 13.09 6.47
C GLU A 103 -6.71 13.61 7.70
N GLY A 104 -5.40 13.81 7.56
CA GLY A 104 -4.52 14.25 8.63
C GLY A 104 -4.15 13.18 9.68
N GLN A 105 -4.85 12.06 9.72
CA GLN A 105 -4.55 10.95 10.62
C GLN A 105 -3.13 10.45 10.42
N ARG A 106 -2.45 10.07 11.52
CA ARG A 106 -1.14 9.42 11.47
C ARG A 106 -1.25 7.96 11.90
N ILE A 107 -0.76 7.04 11.05
CA ILE A 107 -0.82 5.60 11.28
C ILE A 107 0.50 4.95 10.85
N LYS A 108 0.98 3.93 11.59
CA LYS A 108 2.22 3.24 11.24
C LYS A 108 2.07 2.48 9.92
N LEU A 109 3.13 2.49 9.09
CA LEU A 109 3.19 1.84 7.77
C LEU A 109 2.72 0.38 7.82
N ARG A 110 3.12 -0.38 8.85
CA ARG A 110 2.73 -1.79 9.02
C ARG A 110 1.22 -2.02 8.99
N TYR A 111 0.42 -1.10 9.51
CA TYR A 111 -1.04 -1.23 9.53
C TYR A 111 -1.66 -0.95 8.17
N LEU A 112 -1.06 -0.04 7.38
CA LEU A 112 -1.45 0.20 5.99
C LEU A 112 -1.14 -1.04 5.13
N ILE A 113 0.04 -1.65 5.31
CA ILE A 113 0.42 -2.92 4.66
C ILE A 113 -0.61 -4.01 4.96
N ARG A 114 -0.97 -4.22 6.23
CA ARG A 114 -1.99 -5.20 6.64
C ARG A 114 -3.35 -4.93 5.99
N ALA A 115 -3.76 -3.68 5.96
CA ALA A 115 -5.04 -3.28 5.36
C ALA A 115 -5.06 -3.51 3.83
N ALA A 116 -3.97 -3.18 3.13
CA ALA A 116 -3.86 -3.38 1.69
C ALA A 116 -3.78 -4.87 1.31
N ALA A 117 -2.99 -5.67 2.05
CA ALA A 117 -2.80 -7.09 1.79
C ALA A 117 -4.07 -7.91 2.07
N ILE A 118 -4.67 -7.72 3.24
CA ILE A 118 -5.72 -8.60 3.80
C ILE A 118 -7.11 -8.11 3.39
N LYS A 119 -7.46 -6.86 3.71
CA LYS A 119 -8.77 -6.28 3.37
C LYS A 119 -8.86 -5.75 1.95
N SER A 120 -7.72 -5.61 1.26
CA SER A 120 -7.69 -4.95 -0.05
C SER A 120 -8.09 -3.47 0.00
N ALA A 121 -7.73 -2.76 1.07
CA ALA A 121 -8.12 -1.40 1.35
C ALA A 121 -7.50 -0.41 0.34
N ASN A 122 -8.32 0.40 -0.34
CA ASN A 122 -7.88 1.36 -1.35
C ASN A 122 -7.18 2.55 -0.70
N ASP A 123 -7.78 3.11 0.35
CA ASP A 123 -7.23 4.20 1.16
C ASP A 123 -5.81 3.88 1.68
N ALA A 124 -5.61 2.63 2.12
CA ALA A 124 -4.31 2.18 2.57
C ALA A 124 -3.31 2.05 1.41
N ALA A 125 -3.75 1.59 0.22
CA ALA A 125 -2.87 1.46 -0.94
C ALA A 125 -2.40 2.83 -1.47
N THR A 126 -3.30 3.81 -1.57
CA THR A 126 -2.95 5.19 -1.93
C THR A 126 -2.00 5.80 -0.92
N ALA A 127 -2.30 5.67 0.39
CA ALA A 127 -1.42 6.18 1.46
C ALA A 127 -0.03 5.53 1.45
N LEU A 128 0.09 4.24 1.11
CA LEU A 128 1.37 3.55 0.93
C LEU A 128 2.16 4.15 -0.23
N GLY A 129 1.52 4.37 -1.38
CA GLY A 129 2.16 4.96 -2.55
C GLY A 129 2.65 6.39 -2.30
N GLU A 130 1.83 7.20 -1.65
CA GLU A 130 2.18 8.58 -1.27
C GLU A 130 3.33 8.62 -0.24
N ALA A 131 3.37 7.66 0.71
CA ALA A 131 4.42 7.58 1.71
C ALA A 131 5.81 7.24 1.12
N ILE A 132 5.86 6.51 0.00
CA ILE A 132 7.11 6.10 -0.66
C ILE A 132 7.58 7.16 -1.66
N GLU A 133 6.70 7.69 -2.49
CA GLU A 133 7.07 8.54 -3.64
C GLU A 133 6.48 9.97 -3.56
N GLY A 134 5.84 10.33 -2.46
CA GLY A 134 5.23 11.65 -2.26
C GLY A 134 3.92 11.86 -3.03
N SER A 135 3.65 11.09 -4.08
CA SER A 135 2.41 11.17 -4.84
C SER A 135 2.08 9.84 -5.52
N GLU A 136 0.78 9.58 -5.74
CA GLU A 136 0.35 8.37 -6.45
C GLU A 136 0.85 8.31 -7.89
N ALA A 137 0.96 9.44 -8.59
CA ALA A 137 1.50 9.49 -9.95
C ALA A 137 2.99 9.11 -9.99
N ALA A 138 3.81 9.57 -9.04
CA ALA A 138 5.21 9.17 -8.89
C ALA A 138 5.31 7.68 -8.54
N PHE A 139 4.44 7.21 -7.64
CA PHE A 139 4.38 5.81 -7.27
C PHE A 139 3.98 4.90 -8.44
N ALA A 140 3.01 5.30 -9.26
CA ALA A 140 2.65 4.58 -10.48
C ALA A 140 3.83 4.48 -11.47
N ARG A 141 4.65 5.53 -11.58
CA ARG A 141 5.90 5.46 -12.37
C ARG A 141 6.86 4.42 -11.80
N ARG A 142 7.05 4.35 -10.46
CA ARG A 142 7.89 3.33 -9.82
C ARG A 142 7.32 1.92 -10.06
N MET A 143 6.00 1.71 -9.87
CA MET A 143 5.34 0.44 -10.17
C MET A 143 5.61 -0.03 -11.61
N ASN A 144 5.54 0.89 -12.58
CA ASN A 144 5.79 0.56 -14.00
C ASN A 144 7.27 0.25 -14.28
N ARG A 145 8.21 0.95 -13.62
CA ARG A 145 9.64 0.60 -13.68
C ARG A 145 9.88 -0.80 -13.15
N THR A 146 9.34 -1.10 -11.98
CA THR A 146 9.45 -2.42 -11.34
C THR A 146 8.83 -3.52 -12.21
N ALA A 147 7.66 -3.27 -12.79
CA ALA A 147 7.01 -4.20 -13.72
C ALA A 147 7.91 -4.51 -14.93
N LYS A 148 8.47 -3.49 -15.57
CA LYS A 148 9.41 -3.67 -16.70
C LYS A 148 10.65 -4.47 -16.29
N ALA A 149 11.24 -4.17 -15.14
CA ALA A 149 12.41 -4.88 -14.62
C ALA A 149 12.15 -6.36 -14.31
N MET A 150 10.88 -6.72 -14.00
CA MET A 150 10.43 -8.11 -13.84
C MET A 150 10.09 -8.81 -15.17
N GLY A 151 10.11 -8.11 -16.30
CA GLY A 151 9.65 -8.64 -17.58
C GLY A 151 8.14 -8.62 -17.78
N MET A 152 7.37 -7.87 -16.97
CA MET A 152 5.93 -7.66 -17.16
C MET A 152 5.67 -6.64 -18.27
N THR A 153 5.93 -7.05 -19.49
CA THR A 153 5.99 -6.16 -20.67
C THR A 153 4.62 -5.66 -21.14
N ARG A 154 3.54 -6.31 -20.73
CA ARG A 154 2.16 -5.98 -21.13
C ARG A 154 1.35 -5.32 -20.03
N THR A 155 2.03 -4.86 -18.95
CA THR A 155 1.40 -4.23 -17.77
C THR A 155 1.66 -2.73 -17.75
N THR A 156 0.61 -1.98 -17.42
CA THR A 156 0.67 -0.54 -17.13
C THR A 156 -0.19 -0.24 -15.91
N PHE A 157 0.41 0.27 -14.87
CA PHE A 157 -0.26 0.76 -13.66
C PHE A 157 -0.47 2.27 -13.73
N LYS A 158 -1.65 2.75 -13.33
CA LYS A 158 -2.00 4.17 -13.26
C LYS A 158 -2.22 4.64 -11.82
N ASN A 159 -2.59 3.73 -10.93
CA ASN A 159 -2.85 3.99 -9.52
C ASN A 159 -2.37 2.83 -8.65
N ALA A 160 -2.34 3.02 -7.32
CA ALA A 160 -1.84 2.04 -6.35
C ALA A 160 -2.87 0.97 -5.96
N HIS A 161 -4.15 1.18 -6.24
CA HIS A 161 -5.25 0.37 -5.70
C HIS A 161 -5.95 -0.52 -6.73
N GLY A 162 -5.86 -0.19 -8.03
CA GLY A 162 -6.44 -0.98 -9.12
C GLY A 162 -7.89 -0.66 -9.45
N LEU A 163 -8.43 0.49 -9.03
CA LEU A 163 -9.71 0.97 -9.58
C LEU A 163 -9.54 1.24 -11.07
N THR A 164 -10.64 1.04 -11.81
CA THR A 164 -10.62 1.14 -13.28
C THR A 164 -10.24 2.53 -13.74
N GLU A 165 -9.19 2.60 -14.54
CA GLU A 165 -8.68 3.81 -15.16
C GLU A 165 -8.22 3.47 -16.59
N LYS A 166 -8.38 4.41 -17.53
CA LYS A 166 -7.99 4.19 -18.95
C LYS A 166 -6.51 3.84 -19.05
N GLY A 167 -6.22 2.68 -19.62
CA GLY A 167 -4.86 2.17 -19.78
C GLY A 167 -4.28 1.48 -18.53
N HIS A 168 -5.02 1.36 -17.42
CA HIS A 168 -4.62 0.53 -16.27
C HIS A 168 -4.92 -0.94 -16.58
N LEU A 169 -3.98 -1.61 -17.21
CA LEU A 169 -4.14 -2.96 -17.75
C LEU A 169 -2.95 -3.84 -17.39
N SER A 170 -3.20 -5.15 -17.30
CA SER A 170 -2.20 -6.19 -17.09
C SER A 170 -2.64 -7.47 -17.78
N THR A 171 -1.88 -8.56 -17.62
CA THR A 171 -2.18 -9.88 -18.18
C THR A 171 -2.14 -10.95 -17.11
N ALA A 172 -2.73 -12.12 -17.37
CA ALA A 172 -2.65 -13.24 -16.46
C ALA A 172 -1.18 -13.71 -16.30
N ARG A 173 -0.39 -13.69 -17.36
CA ARG A 173 1.05 -14.00 -17.32
C ARG A 173 1.80 -13.03 -16.40
N ASP A 174 1.66 -11.74 -16.61
CA ASP A 174 2.38 -10.72 -15.83
C ASP A 174 2.00 -10.77 -14.34
N MET A 175 0.71 -10.95 -14.02
CA MET A 175 0.28 -11.08 -12.62
C MET A 175 0.78 -12.38 -11.97
N THR A 176 0.91 -13.47 -12.74
CA THR A 176 1.52 -14.72 -12.24
C THR A 176 3.00 -14.53 -11.97
N THR A 177 3.72 -13.85 -12.86
CA THR A 177 5.13 -13.46 -12.68
C THR A 177 5.30 -12.65 -11.39
N LEU A 178 4.46 -11.62 -11.18
CA LEU A 178 4.48 -10.82 -9.96
C LEU A 178 4.18 -11.64 -8.71
N GLY A 179 3.24 -12.59 -8.79
CA GLY A 179 2.94 -13.51 -7.67
C GLY A 179 4.16 -14.37 -7.29
N ARG A 180 4.90 -14.84 -8.28
CA ARG A 180 6.13 -15.61 -8.10
C ARG A 180 7.23 -14.75 -7.45
N HIS A 181 7.46 -13.52 -7.95
CA HIS A 181 8.40 -12.58 -7.34
C HIS A 181 8.05 -12.23 -5.90
N LEU A 182 6.77 -11.98 -5.57
CA LEU A 182 6.35 -11.74 -4.18
C LEU A 182 6.73 -12.89 -3.24
N PHE A 183 6.59 -14.13 -3.71
CA PHE A 183 6.95 -15.29 -2.91
C PHE A 183 8.46 -15.41 -2.68
N TYR A 184 9.27 -15.26 -3.73
CA TYR A 184 10.72 -15.48 -3.64
C TYR A 184 11.50 -14.27 -3.14
N ASP A 185 11.15 -13.07 -3.62
CA ASP A 185 11.93 -11.86 -3.32
C ASP A 185 11.64 -11.33 -1.92
N TYR A 186 10.40 -11.52 -1.44
CA TYR A 186 9.91 -11.02 -0.14
C TYR A 186 9.23 -12.11 0.68
N HIS A 187 9.88 -13.24 0.81
CA HIS A 187 9.35 -14.41 1.52
C HIS A 187 8.96 -14.09 2.97
N ASP A 188 9.74 -13.25 3.66
CA ASP A 188 9.49 -12.83 5.03
C ASP A 188 8.15 -12.09 5.20
N TYR A 189 7.63 -11.44 4.15
CA TYR A 189 6.35 -10.74 4.14
C TYR A 189 5.20 -11.59 3.58
N TYR A 190 5.53 -12.70 2.90
CA TYR A 190 4.55 -13.48 2.14
C TYR A 190 3.46 -14.09 3.03
N HIS A 191 3.78 -14.41 4.28
CA HIS A 191 2.83 -14.95 5.25
C HIS A 191 1.60 -14.05 5.48
N LEU A 192 1.67 -12.75 5.14
CA LEU A 192 0.52 -11.83 5.23
C LEU A 192 -0.65 -12.25 4.35
N PHE A 193 -0.38 -12.86 3.19
CA PHE A 193 -1.40 -13.25 2.22
C PHE A 193 -2.20 -14.49 2.67
N LYS A 194 -1.61 -15.32 3.52
CA LYS A 194 -2.26 -16.50 4.11
C LYS A 194 -3.20 -16.16 5.27
N ARG A 195 -3.03 -15.01 5.93
CA ARG A 195 -3.81 -14.67 7.12
C ARG A 195 -5.27 -14.47 6.79
N LEU A 196 -6.15 -15.15 7.52
CA LEU A 196 -7.62 -15.04 7.34
C LEU A 196 -8.16 -13.70 7.84
N ASP A 197 -7.53 -13.15 8.87
CA ASP A 197 -7.79 -11.81 9.41
C ASP A 197 -6.56 -11.23 10.11
N HIS A 198 -6.59 -9.95 10.43
CA HIS A 198 -5.54 -9.30 11.21
C HIS A 198 -5.99 -7.97 11.81
N ASN A 199 -5.29 -7.55 12.86
CA ASN A 199 -5.48 -6.21 13.45
C ASN A 199 -4.76 -5.16 12.58
N ALA A 200 -5.51 -4.20 12.05
CA ALA A 200 -5.00 -3.05 11.29
C ALA A 200 -5.08 -1.73 12.11
N LYS A 201 -4.96 -1.80 13.42
CA LYS A 201 -5.02 -0.72 14.42
C LYS A 201 -6.43 -0.14 14.59
N ILE A 202 -7.05 0.33 13.51
CA ILE A 202 -8.40 0.95 13.54
C ILE A 202 -9.48 -0.11 13.77
N LYS A 203 -9.31 -1.26 13.11
CA LYS A 203 -10.22 -2.41 13.21
C LYS A 203 -9.55 -3.72 12.81
N ARG A 204 -10.10 -4.83 13.26
CA ARG A 204 -9.77 -6.16 12.73
C ARG A 204 -10.29 -6.28 11.30
N VAL A 205 -9.43 -6.64 10.36
CA VAL A 205 -9.75 -6.78 8.93
C VAL A 205 -9.77 -8.25 8.55
N ARG A 206 -10.76 -8.63 7.72
CA ARG A 206 -10.90 -10.00 7.20
C ARG A 206 -10.34 -10.11 5.79
N ASN A 207 -9.70 -11.23 5.47
CA ASN A 207 -9.13 -11.47 4.16
C ASN A 207 -10.22 -11.62 3.09
N THR A 208 -10.04 -10.91 1.98
CA THR A 208 -10.94 -11.01 0.83
C THR A 208 -10.87 -12.37 0.13
N ASN A 209 -9.78 -13.12 0.34
CA ASN A 209 -9.54 -14.46 -0.21
C ASN A 209 -9.88 -15.59 0.79
N ARG A 210 -10.45 -15.28 1.96
CA ARG A 210 -10.60 -16.24 3.07
C ARG A 210 -11.32 -17.55 2.69
N ARG A 211 -12.32 -17.50 1.78
CA ARG A 211 -13.01 -18.71 1.33
C ARG A 211 -12.05 -19.66 0.64
N PHE A 212 -11.30 -19.18 -0.36
CA PHE A 212 -10.34 -20.02 -1.06
C PHE A 212 -9.22 -20.51 -0.16
N LEU A 213 -8.72 -19.67 0.74
CA LEU A 213 -7.69 -20.05 1.72
C LEU A 213 -8.15 -21.14 2.68
N ASN A 214 -9.44 -21.17 3.07
CA ASN A 214 -9.99 -22.22 3.92
C ASN A 214 -10.32 -23.49 3.14
N ASP A 215 -10.88 -23.35 1.95
CA ASP A 215 -11.52 -24.45 1.23
C ASP A 215 -10.51 -25.24 0.38
N TYR A 216 -9.39 -24.61 -0.04
CA TYR A 216 -8.43 -25.28 -0.92
C TYR A 216 -7.18 -25.73 -0.14
N ARG A 217 -6.93 -27.06 -0.13
CA ARG A 217 -5.80 -27.66 0.58
C ARG A 217 -4.47 -27.08 0.12
N GLY A 218 -3.69 -26.55 1.06
CA GLY A 218 -2.37 -25.96 0.83
C GLY A 218 -2.37 -24.53 0.37
N ALA A 219 -3.54 -23.87 0.21
CA ALA A 219 -3.62 -22.47 -0.18
C ALA A 219 -2.93 -21.53 0.83
N ASP A 220 -2.08 -20.63 0.34
CA ASP A 220 -1.32 -19.67 1.18
C ASP A 220 -1.26 -18.25 0.61
N GLY A 221 -2.00 -17.97 -0.45
CA GLY A 221 -2.02 -16.64 -1.07
C GLY A 221 -2.98 -16.55 -2.25
N ILE A 222 -2.99 -15.48 -3.01
CA ILE A 222 -2.27 -14.22 -2.81
C ILE A 222 -3.29 -13.09 -2.75
N LYS A 223 -4.01 -12.80 -3.86
CA LYS A 223 -4.84 -11.59 -3.96
C LYS A 223 -6.07 -11.75 -4.85
N THR A 224 -7.22 -11.27 -4.37
CA THR A 224 -8.45 -11.13 -5.15
C THR A 224 -8.53 -9.73 -5.80
N GLY A 225 -9.22 -9.64 -6.93
CA GLY A 225 -9.58 -8.39 -7.58
C GLY A 225 -11.02 -8.42 -8.07
N TYR A 226 -11.70 -7.27 -8.00
CA TYR A 226 -13.02 -7.09 -8.60
C TYR A 226 -13.24 -5.62 -8.96
N THR A 227 -13.67 -5.37 -10.18
CA THR A 227 -14.40 -4.19 -10.62
C THR A 227 -15.43 -4.64 -11.66
N ARG A 228 -16.43 -3.80 -11.96
CA ARG A 228 -17.41 -4.15 -12.99
C ARG A 228 -16.74 -4.48 -14.34
N ALA A 229 -15.71 -3.73 -14.72
CA ALA A 229 -14.97 -3.94 -15.97
C ALA A 229 -14.04 -5.17 -15.94
N ALA A 230 -13.53 -5.56 -14.76
CA ALA A 230 -12.58 -6.66 -14.62
C ALA A 230 -13.24 -8.03 -14.42
N GLY A 231 -14.49 -8.07 -13.92
CA GLY A 231 -15.05 -9.29 -13.35
C GLY A 231 -14.30 -9.70 -12.06
N PHE A 232 -14.44 -10.96 -11.66
CA PHE A 232 -13.81 -11.50 -10.45
C PHE A 232 -12.46 -12.14 -10.76
N ASN A 233 -11.38 -11.50 -10.33
CA ASN A 233 -10.00 -11.95 -10.53
C ASN A 233 -9.43 -12.61 -9.28
N LEU A 234 -8.45 -13.51 -9.44
CA LEU A 234 -7.66 -14.09 -8.36
C LEU A 234 -6.29 -14.50 -8.86
N VAL A 235 -5.25 -14.11 -8.15
CA VAL A 235 -3.96 -14.79 -8.15
C VAL A 235 -3.91 -15.64 -6.89
N ALA A 236 -3.81 -16.94 -7.03
CA ALA A 236 -3.73 -17.89 -5.94
C ALA A 236 -2.41 -18.65 -5.95
N SER A 237 -1.94 -19.04 -4.77
CA SER A 237 -0.81 -19.93 -4.57
C SER A 237 -1.19 -21.02 -3.60
N ALA A 238 -0.68 -22.22 -3.86
CA ALA A 238 -0.80 -23.35 -2.94
C ALA A 238 0.46 -24.21 -2.96
N GLU A 239 0.73 -24.85 -1.82
CA GLU A 239 1.84 -25.79 -1.65
C GLU A 239 1.31 -27.15 -1.18
N ARG A 240 1.80 -28.22 -1.79
CA ARG A 240 1.53 -29.64 -1.41
C ARG A 240 2.83 -30.41 -1.47
N GLY A 241 3.33 -30.84 -0.32
CA GLY A 241 4.63 -31.49 -0.24
C GLY A 241 5.74 -30.56 -0.73
N ARG A 242 6.44 -30.94 -1.79
CA ARG A 242 7.51 -30.17 -2.41
C ARG A 242 7.04 -29.29 -3.58
N GLU A 243 5.79 -29.39 -3.98
CA GLU A 243 5.24 -28.73 -5.16
C GLU A 243 4.54 -27.44 -4.76
N ARG A 244 4.82 -26.37 -5.51
CA ARG A 244 4.17 -25.06 -5.35
C ARG A 244 3.61 -24.57 -6.68
N ILE A 245 2.32 -24.35 -6.72
CA ILE A 245 1.60 -23.88 -7.92
C ILE A 245 1.10 -22.46 -7.70
N ILE A 246 1.27 -21.62 -8.71
CA ILE A 246 0.62 -20.30 -8.77
C ILE A 246 -0.35 -20.31 -9.95
N THR A 247 -1.59 -19.89 -9.68
CA THR A 247 -2.67 -19.83 -10.66
C THR A 247 -3.29 -18.44 -10.67
N THR A 248 -3.43 -17.87 -11.84
CA THR A 248 -4.11 -16.59 -12.07
C THR A 248 -5.34 -16.80 -12.94
N VAL A 249 -6.46 -16.20 -12.53
CA VAL A 249 -7.72 -16.14 -13.30
C VAL A 249 -8.22 -14.71 -13.34
N PHE A 250 -8.56 -14.25 -14.53
CA PHE A 250 -9.26 -13.00 -14.82
C PHE A 250 -10.67 -13.29 -15.32
N GLY A 251 -11.61 -12.36 -15.11
CA GLY A 251 -12.90 -12.35 -15.75
C GLY A 251 -13.93 -13.35 -15.20
N GLY A 252 -13.77 -13.85 -13.98
CA GLY A 252 -14.76 -14.72 -13.35
C GLY A 252 -16.12 -14.03 -13.19
N ARG A 253 -17.22 -14.78 -13.29
CA ARG A 253 -18.58 -14.24 -13.17
C ARG A 253 -19.01 -13.98 -11.74
N SER A 254 -18.47 -14.74 -10.79
CA SER A 254 -18.74 -14.62 -9.34
C SER A 254 -17.54 -15.09 -8.52
N THR A 255 -17.54 -14.81 -7.22
CA THR A 255 -16.53 -15.34 -6.30
C THR A 255 -16.52 -16.87 -6.30
N THR A 256 -17.69 -17.51 -6.32
CA THR A 256 -17.82 -18.98 -6.26
C THR A 256 -17.30 -19.61 -7.55
N THR A 257 -17.74 -19.15 -8.73
CA THR A 257 -17.31 -19.72 -10.01
C THR A 257 -15.83 -19.47 -10.27
N ARG A 258 -15.31 -18.28 -9.90
CA ARG A 258 -13.87 -18.01 -9.98
C ARG A 258 -13.05 -18.93 -9.09
N ASN A 259 -13.46 -19.16 -7.81
CA ASN A 259 -12.75 -20.05 -6.90
C ASN A 259 -12.76 -21.49 -7.41
N ALA A 260 -13.90 -21.97 -7.92
CA ALA A 260 -14.00 -23.31 -8.52
C ALA A 260 -13.05 -23.45 -9.74
N GLN A 261 -12.99 -22.43 -10.61
CA GLN A 261 -12.09 -22.45 -11.76
C GLN A 261 -10.61 -22.42 -11.34
N VAL A 262 -10.26 -21.61 -10.35
CA VAL A 262 -8.89 -21.58 -9.80
C VAL A 262 -8.54 -22.93 -9.18
N ALA A 263 -9.43 -23.55 -8.40
CA ALA A 263 -9.21 -24.88 -7.81
C ALA A 263 -8.99 -25.95 -8.88
N LYS A 264 -9.83 -25.96 -9.94
CA LYS A 264 -9.69 -26.87 -11.10
C LYS A 264 -8.31 -26.71 -11.76
N LEU A 265 -7.91 -25.46 -12.05
CA LEU A 265 -6.64 -25.16 -12.71
C LEU A 265 -5.43 -25.45 -11.79
N MET A 266 -5.54 -25.22 -10.49
CA MET A 266 -4.52 -25.60 -9.54
C MET A 266 -4.32 -27.11 -9.43
N ASN A 267 -5.42 -27.88 -9.41
CA ASN A 267 -5.35 -29.35 -9.44
C ASN A 267 -4.67 -29.83 -10.73
N LEU A 268 -5.01 -29.26 -11.89
CA LEU A 268 -4.30 -29.50 -13.14
C LEU A 268 -2.80 -29.17 -13.02
N GLY A 269 -2.47 -28.07 -12.34
CA GLY A 269 -1.09 -27.68 -12.07
C GLY A 269 -0.34 -28.73 -11.25
N PHE A 270 -0.91 -29.22 -10.16
CA PHE A 270 -0.31 -30.26 -9.33
C PHE A 270 -0.20 -31.61 -10.05
N GLN A 271 -1.13 -31.93 -10.96
CA GLN A 271 -1.05 -33.14 -11.79
C GLN A 271 0.10 -33.08 -12.82
N LYS A 272 0.38 -31.89 -13.36
CA LYS A 272 1.40 -31.68 -14.40
C LYS A 272 2.78 -31.31 -13.86
N ALA A 273 2.86 -30.83 -12.61
CA ALA A 273 4.12 -30.46 -12.00
C ALA A 273 4.93 -31.71 -11.65
N PRO A 274 6.19 -31.82 -12.07
CA PRO A 274 7.02 -32.94 -11.66
C PRO A 274 7.36 -32.82 -10.18
N THR A 275 7.36 -33.95 -9.47
CA THR A 275 7.58 -33.97 -8.01
C THR A 275 8.99 -33.51 -7.65
N ASN A 276 9.99 -33.94 -8.40
CA ASN A 276 11.40 -33.61 -8.15
C ASN A 276 11.93 -32.68 -9.26
N VAL A 277 12.20 -31.42 -8.89
CA VAL A 277 12.84 -30.43 -9.78
C VAL A 277 13.83 -29.59 -8.98
N ALA A 278 14.87 -29.14 -9.64
CA ALA A 278 15.73 -28.09 -9.10
C ALA A 278 14.96 -26.75 -9.02
N GLU A 279 15.04 -26.08 -7.90
CA GLU A 279 14.43 -24.79 -7.72
C GLU A 279 15.24 -23.72 -8.48
N VAL A 280 14.57 -22.99 -9.37
CA VAL A 280 15.14 -21.86 -10.11
C VAL A 280 14.43 -20.59 -9.66
N LYS A 281 14.99 -19.87 -8.69
CA LYS A 281 14.41 -18.62 -8.19
C LYS A 281 14.41 -17.54 -9.30
N PRO A 282 13.36 -16.69 -9.36
CA PRO A 282 13.38 -15.54 -10.25
C PRO A 282 14.53 -14.60 -9.85
N LYS A 283 15.18 -13.97 -10.82
CA LYS A 283 16.17 -12.93 -10.53
C LYS A 283 15.44 -11.68 -10.06
N LYS A 284 15.87 -11.09 -8.93
CA LYS A 284 15.33 -9.79 -8.48
C LYS A 284 15.41 -8.75 -9.60
N PRO A 285 14.45 -7.81 -9.68
CA PRO A 285 14.44 -6.75 -10.69
C PRO A 285 15.76 -6.00 -10.74
N ASP A 286 16.34 -5.91 -11.94
CA ASP A 286 17.55 -5.14 -12.22
C ASP A 286 17.15 -3.84 -12.94
N TYR A 287 17.32 -2.72 -12.26
CA TYR A 287 16.99 -1.40 -12.79
C TYR A 287 18.11 -0.78 -13.63
N SER A 288 19.33 -1.32 -13.63
CA SER A 288 20.48 -0.78 -14.36
C SER A 288 20.27 -0.84 -15.87
N ARG A 289 19.68 -1.93 -16.37
CA ARG A 289 19.35 -2.09 -17.79
C ARG A 289 18.31 -1.09 -18.29
N LEU A 290 17.41 -0.64 -17.42
CA LEU A 290 16.40 0.35 -17.76
C LEU A 290 16.99 1.76 -17.87
N ALA A 291 18.06 2.04 -17.12
CA ALA A 291 18.80 3.30 -17.21
C ALA A 291 19.58 3.42 -18.51
N GLN A 292 20.17 2.32 -19.00
CA GLN A 292 20.95 2.28 -20.25
C GLN A 292 20.08 2.47 -21.51
N ASN A 293 18.82 2.03 -21.48
CA ASN A 293 17.92 2.12 -22.64
C ASN A 293 17.18 3.47 -22.78
N GLY A 294 17.61 4.53 -22.10
CA GLY A 294 17.06 5.88 -22.24
C GLY A 294 15.59 6.05 -21.85
N VAL A 295 14.96 5.01 -21.28
CA VAL A 295 13.54 5.00 -20.84
C VAL A 295 13.32 5.89 -19.62
N PHE A 296 14.40 6.28 -18.97
CA PHE A 296 14.39 7.20 -17.82
C PHE A 296 15.36 8.32 -18.12
N GLY A 297 14.83 9.56 -18.13
CA GLY A 297 15.69 10.72 -18.02
C GLY A 297 16.69 10.44 -16.90
N GLN A 298 17.97 10.66 -17.20
CA GLN A 298 19.04 10.48 -16.22
C GLN A 298 18.55 11.07 -14.90
N ARG A 299 18.46 10.23 -13.86
CA ARG A 299 18.59 10.76 -12.50
C ARG A 299 19.95 11.43 -12.53
N SER A 300 19.95 12.73 -12.71
CA SER A 300 21.09 13.54 -12.36
C SER A 300 21.48 13.04 -10.97
N THR A 301 22.53 12.29 -10.86
CA THR A 301 23.30 12.18 -9.63
C THR A 301 23.71 13.61 -9.40
N LEU A 302 22.95 14.33 -8.61
CA LEU A 302 23.40 15.56 -8.01
C LEU A 302 24.67 15.16 -7.26
N LYS A 303 25.82 15.31 -7.93
CA LYS A 303 27.07 15.45 -7.23
C LYS A 303 26.87 16.64 -6.32
N THR A 304 26.70 16.41 -5.05
CA THR A 304 26.49 17.43 -4.00
C THR A 304 27.76 18.26 -3.75
N ALA A 305 28.76 18.11 -4.61
CA ALA A 305 29.91 18.99 -4.64
C ALA A 305 29.97 19.63 -6.03
N VAL A 306 29.61 20.91 -6.13
CA VAL A 306 29.95 21.75 -7.27
C VAL A 306 31.41 22.17 -7.07
N ASP A 307 32.32 21.46 -7.72
CA ASP A 307 33.77 21.77 -7.64
C ASP A 307 34.15 23.14 -8.22
N LYS A 308 33.25 23.77 -8.95
CA LYS A 308 33.38 25.17 -9.40
C LYS A 308 31.99 25.78 -9.58
N SER A 309 31.66 26.75 -8.76
CA SER A 309 30.57 27.71 -9.01
C SER A 309 31.00 28.63 -10.16
N LEU A 310 30.35 28.48 -11.32
CA LEU A 310 30.46 29.51 -12.38
C LEU A 310 29.68 30.73 -11.89
N ARG A 311 30.36 31.68 -11.22
CA ARG A 311 29.83 33.03 -11.07
C ARG A 311 29.52 33.55 -12.47
N PRO A 312 28.35 34.10 -12.75
CA PRO A 312 28.09 34.78 -14.00
C PRO A 312 29.14 35.88 -14.17
N LYS A 313 29.92 35.81 -15.27
CA LYS A 313 30.77 36.95 -15.67
C LYS A 313 29.86 38.14 -15.91
N ALA A 314 30.18 39.28 -15.27
CA ALA A 314 29.52 40.53 -15.56
C ALA A 314 29.60 40.82 -17.07
N ARG A 315 28.45 41.14 -17.68
CA ARG A 315 28.40 41.59 -19.07
C ARG A 315 29.26 42.84 -19.22
N PRO A 316 30.11 42.95 -20.26
CA PRO A 316 30.85 44.19 -20.52
C PRO A 316 29.85 45.30 -20.90
N GLY A 317 29.92 46.38 -20.18
CA GLY A 317 29.60 47.74 -20.52
C GLY A 317 28.28 48.04 -21.25
N HIS A 318 27.27 48.47 -20.46
CA HIS A 318 26.38 49.54 -20.90
C HIS A 318 26.35 50.56 -19.76
N SER A 319 26.58 51.79 -20.16
CA SER A 319 26.67 53.00 -19.39
C SER A 319 25.58 53.16 -18.33
N THR A 320 26.02 53.61 -17.18
CA THR A 320 25.21 54.11 -16.07
C THR A 320 24.13 55.08 -16.56
N THR A 321 22.89 54.61 -16.54
CA THR A 321 21.73 55.45 -16.41
C THR A 321 21.09 55.08 -15.07
N SER A 322 21.14 56.05 -14.16
CA SER A 322 20.59 55.99 -12.83
C SER A 322 19.11 55.69 -12.88
N PHE A 323 18.68 54.52 -12.43
CA PHE A 323 17.30 54.26 -12.05
C PHE A 323 17.09 54.67 -10.59
N GLN A 324 16.87 55.98 -10.38
CA GLN A 324 16.11 56.50 -9.26
C GLN A 324 14.64 56.41 -9.63
N VAL A 325 13.99 55.31 -9.39
CA VAL A 325 12.51 55.22 -9.33
C VAL A 325 12.14 54.00 -8.50
N ALA A 326 11.28 54.20 -7.55
CA ALA A 326 10.43 53.30 -6.83
C ALA A 326 10.57 53.22 -5.31
N SER A 327 10.92 54.35 -4.68
CA SER A 327 10.77 54.43 -3.21
C SER A 327 9.70 55.45 -2.75
N LEU A 328 8.98 56.08 -3.69
CA LEU A 328 7.94 57.05 -3.32
C LEU A 328 6.51 56.52 -3.36
N ASP A 329 6.21 55.52 -4.19
CA ASP A 329 4.83 55.04 -4.33
C ASP A 329 4.34 54.09 -3.20
N LEU A 330 5.27 53.41 -2.51
CA LEU A 330 4.85 52.47 -1.44
C LEU A 330 4.39 53.19 -0.15
N LYS A 331 4.86 54.41 0.09
CA LYS A 331 4.44 55.17 1.27
C LYS A 331 3.03 55.74 1.14
N ASP A 332 2.65 56.14 -0.07
CA ASP A 332 1.31 56.66 -0.31
C ASP A 332 0.23 55.59 -0.35
N GLU A 333 0.53 54.40 -0.85
CA GLU A 333 -0.40 53.26 -0.79
C GLU A 333 -0.62 52.75 0.63
N ILE A 334 0.43 52.77 1.48
CA ILE A 334 0.31 52.40 2.90
C ILE A 334 -0.49 53.45 3.67
N ALA A 335 -0.31 54.74 3.34
CA ALA A 335 -1.08 55.84 3.97
C ALA A 335 -2.57 55.76 3.61
N VAL A 336 -2.90 55.45 2.36
CA VAL A 336 -4.29 55.27 1.91
C VAL A 336 -4.93 54.04 2.57
N ALA A 337 -4.20 52.91 2.69
CA ALA A 337 -4.69 51.70 3.36
C ALA A 337 -4.97 51.93 4.85
N LEU A 338 -4.14 52.74 5.55
CA LEU A 338 -4.36 53.07 6.95
C LEU A 338 -5.54 54.03 7.17
N ILE A 339 -5.82 54.93 6.22
CA ILE A 339 -6.98 55.83 6.27
C ILE A 339 -8.28 55.06 6.04
N VAL A 340 -8.30 54.04 5.17
CA VAL A 340 -9.47 53.17 4.91
C VAL A 340 -9.76 52.28 6.10
N ALA A 341 -8.72 51.80 6.81
CA ALA A 341 -8.89 50.93 7.98
C ALA A 341 -9.41 51.66 9.24
N ASN A 342 -9.27 53.02 9.30
CA ASN A 342 -9.69 53.81 10.44
C ASN A 342 -11.01 54.60 10.23
N ARG A 343 -11.83 54.23 9.24
CA ARG A 343 -13.11 54.88 9.01
C ARG A 343 -14.15 54.30 9.98
N PRO A 344 -14.83 55.13 10.82
CA PRO A 344 -15.89 54.61 11.70
C PRO A 344 -17.10 54.19 10.87
N GLU A 345 -17.57 52.94 11.12
CA GLU A 345 -18.80 52.44 10.50
C GLU A 345 -20.04 53.20 10.97
N PRO A 346 -21.00 53.49 10.08
CA PRO A 346 -22.25 54.08 10.48
C PRO A 346 -23.14 53.09 11.24
N SER A 347 -23.57 53.52 12.43
CA SER A 347 -24.47 52.83 13.32
C SER A 347 -25.82 52.49 12.65
N GLY A 348 -26.17 51.25 12.63
CA GLY A 348 -27.53 50.82 12.43
C GLY A 348 -27.71 49.51 11.67
N LEU A 349 -27.68 48.39 12.40
CA LEU A 349 -28.56 47.25 12.20
C LEU A 349 -28.34 46.24 13.35
N LYS A 350 -29.36 46.00 14.10
CA LYS A 350 -29.40 45.03 15.21
C LYS A 350 -29.29 43.62 14.66
N GLY A 351 -28.18 42.95 14.94
CA GLY A 351 -28.00 41.53 14.71
C GLY A 351 -27.31 40.92 15.94
N THR A 352 -27.98 39.98 16.59
CA THR A 352 -27.55 39.27 17.81
C THR A 352 -26.23 38.54 17.60
N SER A 353 -25.17 39.09 18.22
CA SER A 353 -23.85 38.45 18.33
C SER A 353 -23.83 37.49 19.52
N LEU A 354 -23.61 36.21 19.25
CA LEU A 354 -23.31 35.22 20.29
C LEU A 354 -21.81 35.28 20.63
N VAL A 355 -21.48 36.04 21.68
CA VAL A 355 -20.16 36.06 22.29
C VAL A 355 -20.03 34.86 23.24
N PRO A 356 -18.98 34.03 23.15
CA PRO A 356 -18.76 32.98 24.13
C PRO A 356 -18.36 33.55 25.49
N LYS A 357 -19.10 33.15 26.54
CA LYS A 357 -18.89 33.53 27.93
C LYS A 357 -17.55 32.95 28.44
N ALA A 358 -16.68 33.79 28.99
CA ALA A 358 -15.44 33.40 29.65
C ALA A 358 -15.73 32.57 30.91
N ARG A 359 -14.97 31.47 31.09
CA ARG A 359 -15.01 30.61 32.29
C ARG A 359 -14.27 31.28 33.44
N PRO A 360 -14.77 31.18 34.70
CA PRO A 360 -14.09 31.78 35.85
C PRO A 360 -12.80 31.06 36.21
N ALA A 361 -11.76 31.80 36.41
CA ALA A 361 -10.50 31.33 36.98
C ALA A 361 -10.60 31.31 38.50
N LYS A 362 -10.47 30.12 39.09
CA LYS A 362 -10.01 29.94 40.51
C LYS A 362 -9.34 28.57 40.58
N PHE A 363 -8.02 28.52 40.57
CA PHE A 363 -7.27 27.48 41.25
C PHE A 363 -6.14 28.14 42.05
N THR A 364 -6.16 27.81 43.32
CA THR A 364 -5.25 28.25 44.38
C THR A 364 -3.87 27.67 44.16
N THR A 365 -2.88 28.51 44.22
CA THR A 365 -1.42 28.15 44.19
C THR A 365 -1.06 27.54 45.54
N THR A 366 -0.45 26.36 45.52
CA THR A 366 0.35 25.84 46.65
C THR A 366 1.79 25.70 46.15
N ASN A 367 2.69 26.34 46.86
CA ASN A 367 4.12 26.32 46.65
C ASN A 367 4.70 24.92 46.67
N THR A 368 5.58 24.59 45.71
CA THR A 368 6.63 23.57 45.91
C THR A 368 7.84 23.87 45.06
N THR A 369 8.92 24.10 45.74
CA THR A 369 10.36 24.03 45.50
C THR A 369 10.86 23.75 44.09
N GLN A 370 11.73 24.66 43.60
CA GLN A 370 12.58 24.51 42.42
C GLN A 370 13.52 23.34 42.53
N VAL A 371 13.52 22.48 41.48
CA VAL A 371 14.63 21.59 41.17
C VAL A 371 15.00 21.79 39.70
N GLN A 372 16.30 22.04 39.49
CA GLN A 372 16.92 22.30 38.18
C GLN A 372 16.74 21.14 37.19
N PRO A 373 16.64 21.39 35.87
CA PRO A 373 16.49 20.36 34.86
C PRO A 373 17.84 19.79 34.44
N THR A 374 18.04 18.48 34.62
CA THR A 374 19.04 17.70 33.91
C THR A 374 18.42 17.15 32.62
N SER A 375 19.09 17.43 31.50
CA SER A 375 18.70 17.05 30.16
C SER A 375 18.79 15.53 29.92
N GLY A 376 17.64 14.88 29.75
CA GLY A 376 17.52 13.51 29.23
C GLY A 376 16.21 13.37 28.43
N PRO A 377 16.13 12.54 27.39
CA PRO A 377 14.94 12.49 26.54
C PRO A 377 13.74 11.88 27.27
N GLU A 378 12.67 12.66 27.31
CA GLU A 378 11.39 12.36 27.96
C GLU A 378 10.70 11.15 27.31
N ILE A 379 10.49 10.09 28.12
CA ILE A 379 9.70 8.92 27.76
C ILE A 379 8.24 9.19 28.16
N VAL A 380 7.39 9.41 27.18
CA VAL A 380 5.96 9.53 27.40
C VAL A 380 5.35 8.15 27.71
N THR A 381 5.13 7.86 28.98
CA THR A 381 4.40 6.68 29.45
C THR A 381 2.89 6.87 29.26
N ARG A 382 2.28 6.06 28.40
CA ARG A 382 0.83 5.86 28.40
C ARG A 382 0.48 4.73 29.37
N LEU A 383 -0.27 5.04 30.40
CA LEU A 383 -0.94 4.06 31.27
C LEU A 383 -1.90 3.21 30.46
N SER A 384 -1.62 1.92 30.32
CA SER A 384 -2.57 0.89 29.90
C SER A 384 -2.73 -0.10 31.06
N THR A 385 -3.95 -0.29 31.48
CA THR A 385 -4.38 -1.20 32.54
C THR A 385 -4.28 -2.66 32.08
N SER A 386 -3.07 -3.23 32.11
CA SER A 386 -2.84 -4.68 32.21
C SER A 386 -1.34 -4.97 32.30
N GLY A 387 -0.87 -5.44 33.44
CA GLY A 387 0.45 -6.00 33.72
C GLY A 387 1.66 -5.12 33.36
N ARG A 388 2.66 -5.02 34.22
CA ARG A 388 3.93 -4.34 33.91
C ARG A 388 4.49 -4.84 32.58
N GLN A 389 4.60 -3.95 31.59
CA GLN A 389 5.17 -4.24 30.27
C GLN A 389 6.67 -3.87 30.20
N ASP A 390 7.43 -4.31 31.19
CA ASP A 390 8.84 -3.93 31.35
C ASP A 390 9.80 -4.98 30.81
N TRP A 391 9.28 -6.09 30.28
CA TRP A 391 10.09 -7.18 29.75
C TRP A 391 10.61 -6.89 28.35
N THR A 392 11.82 -7.36 28.10
CA THR A 392 12.57 -7.17 26.85
C THR A 392 13.05 -8.50 26.32
N ILE A 393 13.04 -8.70 25.01
CA ILE A 393 13.73 -9.83 24.38
C ILE A 393 14.84 -9.35 23.47
N ASN A 394 16.00 -9.99 23.55
CA ASN A 394 17.14 -9.76 22.67
C ASN A 394 17.21 -10.88 21.63
N VAL A 395 17.19 -10.51 20.35
CA VAL A 395 17.18 -11.45 19.22
C VAL A 395 18.53 -11.55 18.50
N GLY A 396 19.57 -11.05 19.15
CA GLY A 396 20.94 -11.22 18.70
C GLY A 396 21.77 -9.93 18.70
N ARG A 397 23.07 -10.14 18.45
CA ARG A 397 24.08 -9.07 18.32
C ARG A 397 24.64 -9.08 16.89
N PHE A 398 24.82 -7.89 16.31
CA PHE A 398 25.19 -7.72 14.91
C PHE A 398 26.35 -6.75 14.76
N THR A 399 27.17 -6.92 13.73
CA THR A 399 28.34 -6.07 13.47
C THR A 399 27.93 -4.66 12.99
N THR A 400 26.77 -4.52 12.37
CA THR A 400 26.29 -3.24 11.86
C THR A 400 24.89 -2.92 12.39
N ARG A 401 24.57 -1.63 12.54
CA ARG A 401 23.24 -1.16 12.93
C ARG A 401 22.17 -1.63 11.94
N PHE A 402 22.48 -1.60 10.66
CA PHE A 402 21.60 -2.06 9.60
C PHE A 402 21.23 -3.55 9.73
N ALA A 403 22.23 -4.41 10.05
CA ALA A 403 21.96 -5.84 10.24
C ALA A 403 21.06 -6.09 11.47
N ALA A 404 21.23 -5.33 12.55
CA ALA A 404 20.38 -5.41 13.74
C ALA A 404 18.94 -4.95 13.44
N GLU A 405 18.76 -3.84 12.73
CA GLU A 405 17.45 -3.34 12.29
C GLU A 405 16.75 -4.32 11.35
N LYS A 406 17.49 -4.91 10.41
CA LYS A 406 16.98 -5.95 9.47
C LYS A 406 16.50 -7.18 10.24
N MET A 407 17.25 -7.65 11.25
CA MET A 407 16.83 -8.78 12.08
C MET A 407 15.58 -8.45 12.90
N LEU A 408 15.51 -7.29 13.55
CA LEU A 408 14.31 -6.85 14.26
C LEU A 408 13.09 -6.79 13.35
N LEU A 409 13.28 -6.33 12.13
CA LEU A 409 12.24 -6.26 11.13
C LEU A 409 11.74 -7.66 10.76
N LYS A 410 12.66 -8.54 10.41
CA LYS A 410 12.37 -9.95 10.07
C LYS A 410 11.63 -10.64 11.21
N THR A 411 12.12 -10.52 12.43
CA THR A 411 11.53 -11.11 13.64
C THR A 411 10.13 -10.55 13.92
N ALA A 412 9.95 -9.23 13.84
CA ALA A 412 8.63 -8.60 14.03
C ALA A 412 7.59 -9.05 13.02
N LEU A 413 8.00 -9.36 11.79
CA LEU A 413 7.11 -9.85 10.74
C LEU A 413 6.79 -11.34 10.91
N THR A 414 7.77 -12.11 11.32
CA THR A 414 7.63 -13.56 11.53
C THR A 414 6.78 -13.86 12.76
N GLU A 415 6.93 -13.09 13.85
CA GLU A 415 6.21 -13.26 15.12
C GLU A 415 5.29 -12.08 15.46
N MET A 416 4.52 -11.62 14.49
CA MET A 416 3.57 -10.52 14.70
C MET A 416 2.49 -10.79 15.75
N SER A 417 2.19 -12.06 16.04
CA SER A 417 1.16 -12.43 17.02
C SER A 417 1.58 -12.15 18.46
N THR A 418 2.86 -12.32 18.77
CA THR A 418 3.43 -12.13 20.11
C THR A 418 4.17 -10.81 20.25
N LEU A 419 4.75 -10.27 19.16
CA LEU A 419 5.52 -9.03 19.18
C LEU A 419 4.71 -7.81 18.71
N ASP A 420 3.41 -7.96 18.45
CA ASP A 420 2.55 -6.84 18.08
C ASP A 420 2.36 -5.88 19.26
N GLY A 421 2.70 -4.62 19.05
CA GLY A 421 2.68 -3.59 20.11
C GLY A 421 4.01 -3.37 20.81
N SER A 422 4.98 -4.30 20.73
CA SER A 422 6.32 -4.07 21.25
C SER A 422 7.09 -3.02 20.45
N SER A 423 8.00 -2.32 21.09
CA SER A 423 8.91 -1.36 20.47
C SER A 423 10.24 -2.03 20.11
N ARG A 424 10.75 -1.77 18.90
CA ARG A 424 12.06 -2.26 18.46
C ARG A 424 13.15 -1.28 18.84
N LYS A 425 14.22 -1.74 19.46
CA LYS A 425 15.35 -0.93 19.87
C LYS A 425 16.66 -1.55 19.41
N VAL A 426 17.53 -0.76 18.78
CA VAL A 426 18.91 -1.13 18.49
C VAL A 426 19.82 -0.32 19.40
N GLN A 427 20.62 -1.01 20.20
CA GLN A 427 21.58 -0.40 21.11
C GLN A 427 23.01 -0.71 20.67
N LYS A 428 23.92 0.27 20.72
CA LYS A 428 25.34 0.06 20.47
C LYS A 428 25.97 -0.42 21.76
N GLY A 429 26.41 -1.67 21.82
CA GLY A 429 27.17 -2.24 22.89
C GLY A 429 28.68 -2.28 22.60
N LYS A 430 29.49 -2.73 23.55
CA LYS A 430 30.95 -2.85 23.40
C LYS A 430 31.40 -3.76 22.24
N LEU A 431 30.58 -4.75 21.87
CA LEU A 431 30.90 -5.78 20.87
C LEU A 431 29.96 -5.74 19.62
N GLY A 432 29.28 -4.61 19.34
CA GLY A 432 28.39 -4.48 18.21
C GLY A 432 27.01 -3.89 18.55
N PHE A 433 26.02 -4.14 17.69
CA PHE A 433 24.68 -3.62 17.83
C PHE A 433 23.73 -4.72 18.31
N GLU A 434 23.06 -4.52 19.43
CA GLU A 434 22.07 -5.43 20.00
C GLU A 434 20.67 -5.11 19.50
N ALA A 435 19.96 -6.15 19.09
CA ALA A 435 18.61 -6.05 18.54
C ALA A 435 17.59 -6.51 19.59
N THR A 436 16.76 -5.59 20.10
CA THR A 436 15.84 -5.87 21.22
C THR A 436 14.41 -5.44 20.90
N PHE A 437 13.43 -6.19 21.45
CA PHE A 437 12.04 -5.80 21.54
C PHE A 437 11.71 -5.46 22.98
N VAL A 438 11.17 -4.27 23.22
CA VAL A 438 10.86 -3.75 24.57
C VAL A 438 9.38 -3.48 24.72
N GLY A 439 8.88 -3.46 25.97
CA GLY A 439 7.47 -3.22 26.26
C GLY A 439 6.61 -4.47 26.11
N LEU A 440 7.12 -5.61 26.55
CA LEU A 440 6.42 -6.89 26.59
C LEU A 440 5.95 -7.20 28.02
N SER A 441 4.89 -7.96 28.17
CA SER A 441 4.61 -8.67 29.42
C SER A 441 5.48 -9.95 29.50
N GLU A 442 5.67 -10.47 30.70
CA GLU A 442 6.43 -11.72 30.93
C GLU A 442 5.94 -12.84 30.04
N ASP A 443 4.66 -13.20 30.10
CA ASP A 443 4.03 -14.23 29.27
C ASP A 443 4.21 -14.02 27.77
N THR A 444 4.25 -12.76 27.33
CA THR A 444 4.42 -12.45 25.92
C THR A 444 5.86 -12.58 25.48
N ALA A 445 6.82 -12.23 26.35
CA ALA A 445 8.24 -12.40 26.12
C ALA A 445 8.61 -13.90 26.06
N ASP A 446 8.09 -14.71 26.96
CA ASP A 446 8.30 -16.16 26.98
C ASP A 446 7.76 -16.82 25.73
N ARG A 447 6.50 -16.63 25.42
CA ARG A 447 5.87 -17.17 24.21
C ARG A 447 6.56 -16.72 22.92
N ALA A 448 7.01 -15.47 22.86
CA ALA A 448 7.78 -14.97 21.72
C ALA A 448 9.10 -15.69 21.57
N CYS A 449 9.85 -15.85 22.67
CA CYS A 449 11.14 -16.53 22.65
C CYS A 449 11.03 -18.02 22.35
N GLU A 450 10.05 -18.73 22.89
CA GLU A 450 9.77 -20.12 22.53
C GLU A 450 9.57 -20.31 21.03
N ARG A 451 8.70 -19.50 20.44
CA ARG A 451 8.41 -19.56 19.01
C ARG A 451 9.59 -19.16 18.13
N LEU A 452 10.40 -18.21 18.58
CA LEU A 452 11.59 -17.78 17.86
C LEU A 452 12.67 -18.86 17.90
N LYS A 453 12.90 -19.51 19.06
CA LYS A 453 13.80 -20.65 19.20
C LYS A 453 13.36 -21.84 18.32
N ALA A 454 12.07 -22.16 18.26
CA ALA A 454 11.53 -23.19 17.38
C ALA A 454 11.76 -22.92 15.89
N ARG A 455 12.13 -21.67 15.53
CA ARG A 455 12.46 -21.24 14.17
C ARG A 455 13.92 -20.92 13.96
N ASN A 456 14.79 -21.42 14.86
CA ASN A 456 16.23 -21.18 14.83
C ASN A 456 16.63 -19.70 14.88
N VAL A 457 15.84 -18.86 15.55
CA VAL A 457 16.16 -17.46 15.82
C VAL A 457 16.60 -17.35 17.28
N ALA A 458 17.82 -16.85 17.50
CA ALA A 458 18.32 -16.62 18.86
C ALA A 458 17.37 -15.68 19.62
N CYS A 459 17.02 -16.04 20.86
CA CYS A 459 16.17 -15.22 21.71
C CYS A 459 16.59 -15.36 23.17
N LYS A 460 16.85 -14.23 23.82
CA LYS A 460 17.15 -14.12 25.26
C LYS A 460 16.16 -13.14 25.88
N ILE A 461 15.50 -13.57 26.94
CA ILE A 461 14.57 -12.73 27.72
C ILE A 461 15.38 -11.93 28.74
N ILE A 462 15.03 -10.67 28.92
CA ILE A 462 15.61 -9.73 29.85
C ILE A 462 14.45 -9.15 30.65
N GLY A 463 14.40 -9.49 31.95
CA GLY A 463 13.40 -8.96 32.89
C GLY A 463 13.68 -7.49 33.27
N PRO A 464 12.74 -6.86 33.99
CA PRO A 464 12.95 -5.55 34.58
C PRO A 464 14.11 -5.60 35.58
N SER A 465 15.02 -4.62 35.49
CA SER A 465 16.13 -4.43 36.42
C SER A 465 15.70 -3.73 37.68
#